data_9a66abe34cec3cb670589758dbe2177e
#
_entry.id   9a66abe34cec3cb670589758dbe2177e
#
_cell.length_a   1.000
_cell.length_b   1.000
_cell.length_c   1.000
_cell.angle_alpha   90.00
_cell.angle_beta   90.00
_cell.angle_gamma   90.00
#
_symmetry.space_group_name_H-M   'P 1'
#
loop_
_entity.id
_entity.type
_entity.pdbx_description
1 polymer ?
#
loop_
_entity_poly.entity_id
_entity_poly.type
_entity_poly.pdbx_seq_one_letter_code
_entity_poly.pdbx_strand_id
1 'polypeptide(L)'
;VGKFNSAIAPRHDTAEGAISPGRAARMNVSFTPQEFTRLLELLNFGMRTVLSRQGGESPHLERYAGLEQKLLAKASDCGCGNLVDVSGDGKLVPSMKMDSDELLRKIAGESDNDIFWHELIARLADRDLGVEQTLAALSGKGGPPINAEVRLKEIEDAYWAEFEGNDLAKIVVLRGGKE
;
A
#
# COMPACT_ATOMS: atom_id res chain seq x y z
N VAL A 1 53.34 -48.23 -40.24
CA VAL A 1 53.53 -47.15 -41.20
C VAL A 1 52.15 -46.44 -41.35
N GLY A 2 52.08 -45.20 -41.14
CA GLY A 2 50.88 -44.42 -41.47
C GLY A 2 50.32 -43.58 -40.27
N LYS A 3 50.99 -42.47 -40.04
CA LYS A 3 50.49 -41.41 -39.14
C LYS A 3 49.38 -40.66 -39.85
N PHE A 4 48.24 -40.50 -39.18
CA PHE A 4 47.34 -39.43 -39.53
C PHE A 4 47.15 -38.56 -38.30
N ASN A 5 47.71 -37.37 -38.42
CA ASN A 5 47.56 -36.26 -37.51
C ASN A 5 46.37 -35.47 -38.02
N SER A 6 45.30 -35.30 -37.22
CA SER A 6 44.23 -34.38 -37.53
C SER A 6 43.95 -33.52 -36.27
N ALA A 7 44.49 -32.33 -36.31
CA ALA A 7 44.24 -31.29 -35.36
C ALA A 7 42.82 -30.74 -35.58
N ILE A 8 41.97 -30.88 -34.59
CA ILE A 8 40.67 -30.20 -34.55
C ILE A 8 40.89 -28.92 -33.76
N ALA A 9 40.81 -27.78 -34.44
CA ALA A 9 40.81 -26.45 -33.83
C ALA A 9 39.48 -26.22 -33.08
N PRO A 10 39.48 -25.57 -31.89
CA PRO A 10 38.28 -25.21 -31.21
C PRO A 10 37.58 -24.05 -31.95
N ARG A 11 36.31 -24.24 -32.34
CA ARG A 11 35.45 -23.16 -32.79
C ARG A 11 35.03 -22.35 -31.59
N HIS A 12 35.50 -21.13 -31.48
CA HIS A 12 34.92 -20.07 -30.65
C HIS A 12 33.59 -19.68 -31.30
N ASP A 13 32.50 -20.19 -30.76
CA ASP A 13 31.16 -19.70 -31.04
C ASP A 13 30.83 -18.66 -29.98
N THR A 14 31.28 -17.44 -30.17
CA THR A 14 30.79 -16.26 -29.44
C THR A 14 29.53 -15.77 -30.14
N ALA A 15 28.43 -16.44 -29.88
CA ALA A 15 27.12 -15.88 -30.14
C ALA A 15 26.72 -15.04 -28.89
N GLU A 16 27.22 -13.82 -28.81
CA GLU A 16 26.56 -12.77 -28.02
C GLU A 16 25.19 -12.51 -28.66
N GLY A 17 24.20 -13.23 -28.15
CA GLY A 17 22.82 -12.94 -28.40
C GLY A 17 22.48 -11.60 -27.73
N ALA A 18 22.60 -10.51 -28.47
CA ALA A 18 22.03 -9.24 -28.11
C ALA A 18 20.54 -9.47 -27.86
N ILE A 19 20.13 -9.46 -26.57
CA ILE A 19 18.74 -9.42 -26.17
C ILE A 19 18.21 -8.07 -26.64
N SER A 20 17.61 -8.05 -27.84
CA SER A 20 16.82 -6.90 -28.28
C SER A 20 15.81 -6.57 -27.19
N PRO A 21 15.70 -5.29 -26.74
CA PRO A 21 14.70 -4.93 -25.75
C PRO A 21 13.33 -5.29 -26.33
N GLY A 22 12.74 -6.36 -25.76
CA GLY A 22 11.50 -6.93 -26.22
C GLY A 22 10.45 -5.83 -26.34
N ARG A 23 9.87 -5.70 -27.53
CA ARG A 23 8.72 -4.84 -27.81
C ARG A 23 7.68 -5.16 -26.73
N ALA A 24 7.47 -4.21 -25.78
CA ALA A 24 6.56 -4.41 -24.68
C ALA A 24 5.21 -4.91 -25.21
N ALA A 25 4.80 -6.11 -24.81
CA ALA A 25 3.56 -6.70 -25.26
C ALA A 25 2.42 -5.77 -24.89
N ARG A 26 1.71 -5.23 -25.89
CA ARG A 26 0.53 -4.41 -25.68
C ARG A 26 -0.65 -5.36 -25.48
N MET A 27 -1.35 -5.20 -24.37
CA MET A 27 -2.55 -5.94 -24.08
C MET A 27 -3.75 -5.03 -24.38
N ASN A 28 -4.76 -5.58 -25.05
CA ASN A 28 -6.04 -4.90 -25.26
C ASN A 28 -7.07 -5.53 -24.34
N VAL A 29 -7.74 -4.69 -23.56
CA VAL A 29 -8.85 -5.08 -22.68
C VAL A 29 -10.05 -4.22 -23.05
N SER A 30 -11.21 -4.82 -23.22
CA SER A 30 -12.45 -4.11 -23.49
C SER A 30 -13.28 -4.01 -22.21
N PHE A 31 -13.84 -2.83 -21.97
CA PHE A 31 -14.69 -2.55 -20.82
C PHE A 31 -16.06 -2.05 -21.31
N THR A 32 -17.11 -2.47 -20.65
CA THR A 32 -18.41 -1.79 -20.70
C THR A 32 -18.32 -0.47 -19.92
N PRO A 33 -19.21 0.51 -20.13
CA PRO A 33 -19.22 1.75 -19.36
C PRO A 33 -19.29 1.51 -17.84
N GLN A 34 -20.04 0.52 -17.40
CA GLN A 34 -20.14 0.18 -15.96
C GLN A 34 -18.84 -0.39 -15.40
N GLU A 35 -18.19 -1.28 -16.13
CA GLU A 35 -16.89 -1.84 -15.71
C GLU A 35 -15.82 -0.76 -15.67
N PHE A 36 -15.83 0.16 -16.66
CA PHE A 36 -14.88 1.26 -16.67
C PHE A 36 -15.13 2.27 -15.54
N THR A 37 -16.38 2.56 -15.21
CA THR A 37 -16.73 3.33 -14.01
C THR A 37 -16.12 2.72 -12.76
N ARG A 38 -16.32 1.41 -12.53
CA ARG A 38 -15.74 0.71 -11.38
C ARG A 38 -14.21 0.70 -11.37
N LEU A 39 -13.60 0.63 -12.54
CA LEU A 39 -12.14 0.76 -12.65
C LEU A 39 -11.66 2.15 -12.22
N LEU A 40 -12.35 3.22 -12.63
CA LEU A 40 -12.04 4.59 -12.20
C LEU A 40 -12.26 4.78 -10.68
N GLU A 41 -13.31 4.19 -10.13
CA GLU A 41 -13.58 4.19 -8.69
C GLU A 41 -12.44 3.51 -7.91
N LEU A 42 -12.02 2.32 -8.33
CA LEU A 42 -10.87 1.62 -7.73
C LEU A 42 -9.56 2.40 -7.85
N LEU A 43 -9.36 3.04 -9.01
CA LEU A 43 -8.19 3.89 -9.24
C LEU A 43 -8.18 5.08 -8.27
N ASN A 44 -9.30 5.80 -8.16
CA ASN A 44 -9.45 6.93 -7.24
C ASN A 44 -9.22 6.52 -5.80
N PHE A 45 -9.83 5.41 -5.36
CA PHE A 45 -9.62 4.86 -4.02
C PHE A 45 -8.13 4.52 -3.77
N GLY A 46 -7.48 3.83 -4.70
CA GLY A 46 -6.06 3.50 -4.59
C GLY A 46 -5.16 4.73 -4.52
N MET A 47 -5.40 5.73 -5.36
CA MET A 47 -4.63 6.98 -5.37
C MET A 47 -4.81 7.76 -4.06
N ARG A 48 -6.03 7.87 -3.53
CA ARG A 48 -6.31 8.52 -2.23
C ARG A 48 -5.61 7.79 -1.08
N THR A 49 -5.60 6.46 -1.08
CA THR A 49 -4.91 5.66 -0.06
C THR A 49 -3.39 5.90 -0.08
N VAL A 50 -2.79 6.03 -1.27
CA VAL A 50 -1.36 6.35 -1.38
C VAL A 50 -1.08 7.79 -0.91
N LEU A 51 -1.95 8.74 -1.23
CA LEU A 51 -1.84 10.15 -0.82
C LEU A 51 -1.96 10.32 0.70
N SER A 52 -2.94 9.68 1.33
CA SER A 52 -3.22 9.83 2.78
C SER A 52 -2.08 9.33 3.66
N ARG A 53 -1.39 8.28 3.24
CA ARG A 53 -0.32 7.65 4.01
C ARG A 53 0.99 8.42 4.06
N GLN A 54 1.22 9.39 3.16
CA GLN A 54 2.54 10.00 2.97
C GLN A 54 2.57 11.54 3.04
N GLY A 55 1.52 12.16 3.56
CA GLY A 55 1.52 13.63 3.77
C GLY A 55 1.56 14.47 2.48
N GLY A 56 1.16 13.89 1.34
CA GLY A 56 0.95 14.63 0.09
C GLY A 56 2.11 14.59 -0.92
N GLU A 57 3.35 14.37 -0.50
CA GLU A 57 4.50 14.20 -1.42
C GLU A 57 5.06 12.77 -1.29
N SER A 58 4.78 11.94 -2.28
CA SER A 58 5.30 10.59 -2.33
C SER A 58 5.98 10.32 -3.66
N PRO A 59 7.23 9.86 -3.66
CA PRO A 59 7.88 9.37 -4.89
C PRO A 59 7.12 8.22 -5.53
N HIS A 60 6.25 7.54 -4.77
CA HIS A 60 5.39 6.49 -5.30
C HIS A 60 4.20 7.04 -6.10
N LEU A 61 3.74 8.27 -5.83
CA LEU A 61 2.66 8.91 -6.59
C LEU A 61 3.03 9.13 -8.04
N GLU A 62 4.24 9.60 -8.33
CA GLU A 62 4.69 9.83 -9.70
C GLU A 62 4.62 8.55 -10.55
N ARG A 63 4.89 7.41 -9.91
CA ARG A 63 4.82 6.10 -10.56
C ARG A 63 3.42 5.78 -11.09
N TYR A 64 2.37 6.20 -10.39
CA TYR A 64 0.99 5.92 -10.73
C TYR A 64 0.29 7.06 -11.46
N ALA A 65 0.76 8.31 -11.30
CA ALA A 65 0.14 9.50 -11.90
C ALA A 65 0.01 9.40 -13.44
N GLY A 66 1.04 8.88 -14.11
CA GLY A 66 0.99 8.67 -15.55
C GLY A 66 -0.05 7.64 -15.99
N LEU A 67 -0.31 6.61 -15.19
CA LEU A 67 -1.36 5.62 -15.44
C LEU A 67 -2.75 6.22 -15.17
N GLU A 68 -2.88 6.95 -14.07
CA GLU A 68 -4.11 7.67 -13.73
C GLU A 68 -4.55 8.59 -14.87
N GLN A 69 -3.67 9.48 -15.35
CA GLN A 69 -3.98 10.38 -16.46
C GLN A 69 -4.39 9.63 -17.73
N LYS A 70 -3.77 8.49 -18.04
CA LYS A 70 -4.16 7.67 -19.19
C LYS A 70 -5.54 7.06 -19.05
N LEU A 71 -5.93 6.62 -17.87
CA LEU A 71 -7.24 6.04 -17.62
C LEU A 71 -8.32 7.13 -17.60
N LEU A 72 -8.10 8.25 -16.92
CA LEU A 72 -9.00 9.39 -16.89
C LEU A 72 -9.25 9.94 -18.31
N ALA A 73 -8.22 10.02 -19.17
CA ALA A 73 -8.36 10.45 -20.56
C ALA A 73 -9.27 9.53 -21.39
N LYS A 74 -9.48 8.27 -20.97
CA LYS A 74 -10.37 7.32 -21.65
C LYS A 74 -11.82 7.36 -21.16
N ALA A 75 -12.10 8.11 -20.12
CA ALA A 75 -13.43 8.18 -19.53
C ALA A 75 -14.51 8.62 -20.55
N SER A 76 -14.22 9.63 -21.35
CA SER A 76 -15.17 10.10 -22.38
C SER A 76 -15.41 9.07 -23.47
N ASP A 77 -14.35 8.38 -23.92
CA ASP A 77 -14.46 7.32 -24.95
C ASP A 77 -15.34 6.15 -24.46
N CYS A 78 -15.34 5.91 -23.14
CA CYS A 78 -16.11 4.84 -22.48
C CYS A 78 -17.48 5.30 -21.95
N GLY A 79 -17.94 6.52 -22.27
CA GLY A 79 -19.22 7.03 -21.81
C GLY A 79 -19.26 7.48 -20.34
N CYS A 80 -18.10 7.63 -19.70
CA CYS A 80 -17.95 8.00 -18.29
C CYS A 80 -17.34 9.41 -18.10
N GLY A 81 -17.38 10.28 -19.12
CA GLY A 81 -16.75 11.59 -19.08
C GLY A 81 -17.24 12.51 -17.96
N ASN A 82 -18.45 12.28 -17.45
CA ASN A 82 -19.02 13.01 -16.32
C ASN A 82 -18.38 12.66 -14.95
N LEU A 83 -17.47 11.70 -14.92
CA LEU A 83 -16.71 11.33 -13.72
C LEU A 83 -15.32 11.97 -13.67
N VAL A 84 -14.99 12.79 -14.68
CA VAL A 84 -13.67 13.41 -14.81
C VAL A 84 -13.82 14.90 -15.08
N ASP A 85 -13.07 15.70 -14.35
CA ASP A 85 -12.95 17.14 -14.51
C ASP A 85 -11.51 17.51 -14.93
N VAL A 86 -11.33 18.77 -15.32
CA VAL A 86 -10.01 19.34 -15.63
C VAL A 86 -9.64 20.32 -14.53
N SER A 87 -8.51 20.10 -13.86
CA SER A 87 -7.99 21.01 -12.86
C SER A 87 -7.41 22.29 -13.48
N GLY A 88 -7.15 23.31 -12.67
CA GLY A 88 -6.64 24.60 -13.14
C GLY A 88 -5.26 24.54 -13.82
N ASP A 89 -4.48 23.48 -13.59
CA ASP A 89 -3.19 23.20 -14.25
C ASP A 89 -3.34 22.33 -15.52
N GLY A 90 -4.57 22.05 -15.92
CA GLY A 90 -4.88 21.28 -17.14
C GLY A 90 -4.80 19.76 -16.97
N LYS A 91 -4.60 19.25 -15.77
CA LYS A 91 -4.62 17.82 -15.50
C LYS A 91 -6.04 17.30 -15.34
N LEU A 92 -6.23 16.05 -15.72
CA LEU A 92 -7.48 15.35 -15.47
C LEU A 92 -7.55 14.91 -14.01
N VAL A 93 -8.68 15.14 -13.37
CA VAL A 93 -8.93 14.78 -11.97
C VAL A 93 -10.29 14.12 -11.86
N PRO A 94 -10.51 13.29 -10.83
CA PRO A 94 -11.83 12.79 -10.50
C PRO A 94 -12.81 13.95 -10.29
N SER A 95 -14.01 13.84 -10.85
CA SER A 95 -15.05 14.87 -10.67
C SER A 95 -15.62 14.84 -9.26
N MET A 96 -16.23 15.94 -8.84
CA MET A 96 -16.94 16.00 -7.57
C MET A 96 -18.03 14.92 -7.45
N LYS A 97 -18.61 14.49 -8.57
CA LYS A 97 -19.60 13.41 -8.59
C LYS A 97 -18.98 12.07 -8.18
N MET A 98 -17.77 11.77 -8.62
CA MET A 98 -17.03 10.56 -8.20
C MET A 98 -16.60 10.66 -6.75
N ASP A 99 -16.11 11.81 -6.30
CA ASP A 99 -15.67 12.04 -4.93
C ASP A 99 -16.81 12.06 -3.90
N SER A 100 -18.02 12.40 -4.33
CA SER A 100 -19.21 12.45 -3.47
C SER A 100 -20.02 11.13 -3.46
N ASP A 101 -19.55 10.08 -4.15
CA ASP A 101 -20.22 8.79 -4.12
C ASP A 101 -20.24 8.25 -2.68
N GLU A 102 -21.48 8.03 -2.17
CA GLU A 102 -21.70 7.67 -0.77
C GLU A 102 -21.11 6.29 -0.44
N LEU A 103 -21.19 5.34 -1.38
CA LEU A 103 -20.64 4.00 -1.21
C LEU A 103 -19.12 4.04 -1.10
N LEU A 104 -18.46 4.79 -2.01
CA LEU A 104 -17.01 4.92 -1.98
C LEU A 104 -16.52 5.63 -0.71
N ARG A 105 -17.23 6.68 -0.29
CA ARG A 105 -16.92 7.39 0.98
C ARG A 105 -17.08 6.50 2.18
N LYS A 106 -18.13 5.67 2.20
CA LYS A 106 -18.35 4.70 3.28
C LYS A 106 -17.23 3.67 3.34
N ILE A 107 -16.89 3.04 2.19
CA ILE A 107 -15.80 2.05 2.12
C ILE A 107 -14.46 2.68 2.54
N ALA A 108 -14.16 3.91 2.10
CA ALA A 108 -12.97 4.63 2.50
C ALA A 108 -12.94 4.88 4.01
N GLY A 109 -14.05 5.35 4.59
CA GLY A 109 -14.15 5.61 6.03
C GLY A 109 -14.04 4.35 6.88
N GLU A 110 -14.62 3.24 6.46
CA GLU A 110 -14.47 1.94 7.11
C GLU A 110 -13.00 1.48 7.08
N SER A 111 -12.33 1.58 5.93
CA SER A 111 -10.91 1.23 5.79
C SER A 111 -10.00 2.11 6.65
N ASP A 112 -10.25 3.42 6.68
CA ASP A 112 -9.47 4.37 7.48
C ASP A 112 -9.65 4.08 8.98
N ASN A 113 -10.87 3.75 9.41
CA ASN A 113 -11.18 3.37 10.78
C ASN A 113 -10.46 2.07 11.18
N ASP A 114 -10.50 1.04 10.33
CA ASP A 114 -9.80 -0.23 10.58
C ASP A 114 -8.28 -0.02 10.70
N ILE A 115 -7.70 0.78 9.80
CA ILE A 115 -6.27 1.12 9.85
C ILE A 115 -5.95 1.87 11.14
N PHE A 116 -6.79 2.83 11.55
CA PHE A 116 -6.59 3.58 12.79
C PHE A 116 -6.50 2.64 14.01
N TRP A 117 -7.46 1.72 14.16
CA TRP A 117 -7.47 0.81 15.30
C TRP A 117 -6.28 -0.15 15.29
N HIS A 118 -5.95 -0.74 14.15
CA HIS A 118 -4.78 -1.62 14.02
C HIS A 118 -3.47 -0.90 14.39
N GLU A 119 -3.25 0.30 13.85
CA GLU A 119 -2.06 1.11 14.16
C GLU A 119 -1.99 1.54 15.63
N LEU A 120 -3.12 1.95 16.21
CA LEU A 120 -3.17 2.34 17.61
C LEU A 120 -2.81 1.16 18.52
N ILE A 121 -3.45 0.02 18.30
CA ILE A 121 -3.22 -1.20 19.09
C ILE A 121 -1.79 -1.68 18.97
N ALA A 122 -1.24 -1.76 17.76
CA ALA A 122 0.15 -2.18 17.54
C ALA A 122 1.12 -1.27 18.30
N ARG A 123 0.95 0.05 18.23
CA ARG A 123 1.82 1.01 18.95
C ARG A 123 1.69 0.93 20.47
N LEU A 124 0.49 0.71 20.97
CA LEU A 124 0.26 0.53 22.40
C LEU A 124 0.88 -0.78 22.89
N ALA A 125 0.72 -1.86 22.14
CA ALA A 125 1.29 -3.15 22.47
C ALA A 125 2.83 -3.16 22.45
N ASP A 126 3.43 -2.55 21.43
CA ASP A 126 4.89 -2.37 21.36
C ASP A 126 5.43 -1.57 22.55
N ARG A 127 4.74 -0.48 22.93
CA ARG A 127 5.11 0.32 24.10
C ARG A 127 5.08 -0.51 25.37
N ASP A 128 4.00 -1.24 25.61
CA ASP A 128 3.81 -1.98 26.86
C ASP A 128 4.74 -3.18 26.95
N LEU A 129 4.98 -3.87 25.83
CA LEU A 129 6.01 -4.91 25.77
C LEU A 129 7.41 -4.35 26.08
N GLY A 130 7.76 -3.17 25.55
CA GLY A 130 9.02 -2.50 25.86
C GLY A 130 9.16 -2.12 27.32
N VAL A 131 8.08 -1.68 27.97
CA VAL A 131 8.05 -1.41 29.41
C VAL A 131 8.24 -2.70 30.21
N GLU A 132 7.51 -3.78 29.90
CA GLU A 132 7.68 -5.09 30.55
C GLU A 132 9.12 -5.61 30.45
N GLN A 133 9.73 -5.55 29.27
CA GLN A 133 11.11 -5.97 29.04
C GLN A 133 12.10 -5.13 29.86
N THR A 134 11.90 -3.83 29.93
CA THR A 134 12.75 -2.91 30.72
C THR A 134 12.66 -3.23 32.21
N LEU A 135 11.45 -3.42 32.73
CA LEU A 135 11.23 -3.78 34.14
C LEU A 135 11.81 -5.16 34.48
N ALA A 136 11.69 -6.14 33.59
CA ALA A 136 12.30 -7.47 33.78
C ALA A 136 13.83 -7.38 33.85
N ALA A 137 14.45 -6.58 32.96
CA ALA A 137 15.90 -6.36 32.97
C ALA A 137 16.37 -5.69 34.28
N LEU A 138 15.66 -4.68 34.77
CA LEU A 138 15.99 -3.96 36.01
C LEU A 138 15.78 -4.80 37.26
N SER A 139 14.81 -5.71 37.26
CA SER A 139 14.50 -6.54 38.46
C SER A 139 15.51 -7.62 38.73
N GLY A 140 16.43 -7.92 37.82
CA GLY A 140 17.44 -8.97 37.96
C GLY A 140 16.87 -10.40 38.12
N LYS A 141 15.57 -10.56 38.08
CA LYS A 141 14.89 -11.85 38.11
C LYS A 141 14.89 -12.43 36.71
N GLY A 142 15.91 -13.21 36.36
CA GLY A 142 15.97 -14.01 35.16
C GLY A 142 14.84 -15.04 35.15
N GLY A 143 13.65 -14.59 34.74
CA GLY A 143 12.56 -15.49 34.39
C GLY A 143 12.87 -16.18 33.04
N PRO A 144 12.14 -17.22 32.66
CA PRO A 144 12.29 -17.84 31.36
C PRO A 144 12.12 -16.75 30.28
N PRO A 145 12.87 -16.83 29.15
CA PRO A 145 12.75 -15.85 28.10
C PRO A 145 11.29 -15.80 27.63
N ILE A 146 10.67 -14.64 27.82
CA ILE A 146 9.32 -14.39 27.30
C ILE A 146 9.43 -14.47 25.78
N ASN A 147 8.64 -15.35 25.16
CA ASN A 147 8.52 -15.30 23.70
C ASN A 147 7.84 -13.99 23.34
N ALA A 148 8.62 -13.02 22.86
CA ALA A 148 8.17 -11.67 22.59
C ALA A 148 6.97 -11.62 21.62
N GLU A 149 6.94 -12.51 20.63
CA GLU A 149 5.83 -12.58 19.66
C GLU A 149 4.52 -13.04 20.33
N VAL A 150 4.60 -14.06 21.18
CA VAL A 150 3.42 -14.55 21.91
C VAL A 150 2.91 -13.48 22.86
N ARG A 151 3.84 -12.82 23.60
CA ARG A 151 3.47 -11.77 24.54
C ARG A 151 2.88 -10.55 23.85
N LEU A 152 3.48 -10.13 22.72
CA LEU A 152 2.95 -9.03 21.91
C LEU A 152 1.52 -9.31 21.50
N LYS A 153 1.26 -10.52 21.00
CA LYS A 153 -0.09 -10.91 20.58
C LYS A 153 -1.09 -10.90 21.75
N GLU A 154 -0.69 -11.37 22.92
CA GLU A 154 -1.54 -11.32 24.13
C GLU A 154 -1.92 -9.88 24.50
N ILE A 155 -0.98 -8.94 24.39
CA ILE A 155 -1.22 -7.52 24.68
C ILE A 155 -2.14 -6.92 23.59
N GLU A 156 -1.90 -7.23 22.33
CA GLU A 156 -2.78 -6.80 21.23
C GLU A 156 -4.22 -7.31 21.42
N ASP A 157 -4.39 -8.60 21.70
CA ASP A 157 -5.70 -9.22 21.93
C ASP A 157 -6.44 -8.56 23.12
N ALA A 158 -5.70 -8.17 24.17
CA ALA A 158 -6.26 -7.46 25.31
C ALA A 158 -6.74 -6.04 24.93
N TYR A 159 -5.97 -5.32 24.11
CA TYR A 159 -6.39 -4.00 23.60
C TYR A 159 -7.58 -4.11 22.65
N TRP A 160 -7.62 -5.11 21.78
CA TRP A 160 -8.79 -5.36 20.92
C TRP A 160 -10.04 -5.56 21.76
N ALA A 161 -10.02 -6.43 22.76
CA ALA A 161 -11.16 -6.69 23.63
C ALA A 161 -11.61 -5.43 24.39
N GLU A 162 -10.66 -4.57 24.82
CA GLU A 162 -10.96 -3.32 25.50
C GLU A 162 -11.64 -2.30 24.56
N PHE A 163 -11.11 -2.13 23.35
CA PHE A 163 -11.64 -1.13 22.41
C PHE A 163 -12.93 -1.56 21.74
N GLU A 164 -13.13 -2.86 21.46
CA GLU A 164 -14.42 -3.36 20.99
C GLU A 164 -15.57 -3.12 22.00
N GLY A 165 -15.24 -3.19 23.30
CA GLY A 165 -16.24 -3.00 24.35
C GLY A 165 -16.49 -1.55 24.77
N ASN A 166 -15.49 -0.69 24.66
CA ASN A 166 -15.50 0.65 25.29
C ASN A 166 -15.11 1.79 24.34
N ASP A 167 -14.71 1.49 23.10
CA ASP A 167 -14.19 2.50 22.16
C ASP A 167 -13.06 3.33 22.82
N LEU A 168 -13.01 4.61 22.63
CA LEU A 168 -12.05 5.53 23.25
C LEU A 168 -12.47 6.00 24.66
N ALA A 169 -13.58 5.53 25.20
CA ALA A 169 -14.16 6.06 26.46
C ALA A 169 -13.23 5.93 27.67
N LYS A 170 -12.31 4.96 27.64
CA LYS A 170 -11.35 4.76 28.74
C LYS A 170 -9.93 5.29 28.43
N ILE A 171 -9.73 5.89 27.29
CA ILE A 171 -8.43 6.52 26.98
C ILE A 171 -8.38 7.91 27.59
N VAL A 172 -7.36 8.14 28.42
CA VAL A 172 -7.09 9.45 29.00
C VAL A 172 -5.81 10.02 28.39
N VAL A 173 -5.91 11.20 27.79
CA VAL A 173 -4.74 11.94 27.33
C VAL A 173 -4.18 12.77 28.47
N LEU A 174 -3.06 12.34 29.01
CA LEU A 174 -2.32 13.13 29.99
C LEU A 174 -1.61 14.27 29.26
N ARG A 175 -2.08 15.49 29.41
CA ARG A 175 -1.35 16.69 28.95
C ARG A 175 -0.17 16.88 29.86
N GLY A 176 1.03 16.56 29.38
CA GLY A 176 2.28 16.93 30.08
C GLY A 176 2.29 18.43 30.27
N GLY A 177 2.37 18.90 31.52
CA GLY A 177 2.63 20.30 31.79
C GLY A 177 4.00 20.66 31.18
N LYS A 178 4.06 21.75 30.43
CA LYS A 178 5.34 22.39 30.11
C LYS A 178 5.80 23.01 31.42
N GLU A 179 6.86 22.44 32.04
CA GLU A 179 7.68 23.16 32.99
C GLU A 179 8.52 24.20 32.27
#